data_f8a69f80f29e78f4fbaa43c3f0cddbb8
#
_entry.id   f8a69f80f29e78f4fbaa43c3f0cddbb8
#
_cell.length_a   1.000
_cell.length_b   1.000
_cell.length_c   1.000
_cell.angle_alpha   90.00
_cell.angle_beta   90.00
_cell.angle_gamma   90.00
#
_symmetry.space_group_name_H-M   'P 1'
#
loop_
_entity.id
_entity.type
_entity.pdbx_description
1 polymer ?
#
loop_
_entity_poly.entity_id
_entity_poly.type
_entity_poly.pdbx_seq_one_letter_code
_entity_poly.pdbx_strand_id
1 'polypeptide(L)'
;MVLVQTENGFDLYKEKTCVGRCILTRSGPETALAALCILPEWRRRGYGSYLLRQVLHRCGGYSRDQASLFTAPLPAREGERAFWAKFGFVPEGGRLVRRRKPDLSAVRLAQDFLAAHLSRPHLLVDATCGNGGDTAFLCRLAGPQGRVLAFDIQDAALASTRARLA
;
A
#
# COMPACT_ATOMS: atom_id res chain seq x y z
N MET A 1 -9.76 2.79 19.76
CA MET A 1 -8.30 2.81 19.54
C MET A 1 -7.97 3.84 18.49
N VAL A 2 -6.95 4.65 18.72
CA VAL A 2 -6.51 5.72 17.82
C VAL A 2 -5.04 5.49 17.49
N LEU A 3 -4.69 5.53 16.19
CA LEU A 3 -3.32 5.51 15.73
C LEU A 3 -2.88 6.93 15.40
N VAL A 4 -1.87 7.40 16.08
CA VAL A 4 -1.29 8.74 15.90
C VAL A 4 0.03 8.60 15.17
N GLN A 5 0.19 9.32 14.08
CA GLN A 5 1.47 9.41 13.37
C GLN A 5 2.40 10.35 14.15
N THR A 6 3.63 9.90 14.36
CA THR A 6 4.72 10.66 14.98
C THR A 6 5.80 10.94 13.93
N GLU A 7 6.80 11.72 14.27
CA GLU A 7 7.94 12.00 13.39
C GLU A 7 8.61 10.73 12.88
N ASN A 8 8.80 9.74 13.75
CA ASN A 8 9.56 8.52 13.46
C ASN A 8 8.68 7.25 13.47
N GLY A 9 7.38 7.35 13.24
CA GLY A 9 6.53 6.17 13.21
C GLY A 9 5.09 6.38 13.65
N PHE A 10 4.58 5.50 14.53
CA PHE A 10 3.19 5.49 14.96
C PHE A 10 3.05 5.09 16.43
N ASP A 11 2.21 5.82 17.14
CA ASP A 11 1.79 5.50 18.50
C ASP A 11 0.33 5.03 18.50
N LEU A 12 0.06 3.96 19.25
CA LEU A 12 -1.27 3.40 19.43
C LEU A 12 -1.83 3.80 20.80
N TYR A 13 -2.96 4.49 20.78
CA TYR A 13 -3.67 4.90 22.00
C TYR A 13 -4.96 4.10 22.18
N LYS A 14 -5.19 3.71 23.44
CA LYS A 14 -6.51 3.32 23.94
C LYS A 14 -6.96 4.39 24.93
N GLU A 15 -8.04 5.11 24.58
CA GLU A 15 -8.47 6.30 25.32
C GLU A 15 -7.32 7.33 25.39
N LYS A 16 -6.82 7.62 26.61
CA LYS A 16 -5.72 8.58 26.81
C LYS A 16 -4.36 7.89 27.02
N THR A 17 -4.31 6.55 27.03
CA THR A 17 -3.08 5.78 27.32
C THR A 17 -2.42 5.34 26.02
N CYS A 18 -1.13 5.66 25.85
CA CYS A 18 -0.30 5.09 24.78
C CYS A 18 0.03 3.63 25.13
N VAL A 19 -0.60 2.69 24.43
CA VAL A 19 -0.47 1.24 24.70
C VAL A 19 0.57 0.55 23.84
N GLY A 20 1.03 1.21 22.78
CA GLY A 20 2.05 0.65 21.89
C GLY A 20 2.66 1.68 20.96
N ARG A 21 3.85 1.35 20.45
CA ARG A 21 4.63 2.19 19.55
C ARG A 21 5.29 1.36 18.45
N CYS A 22 5.32 1.90 17.25
CA CYS A 22 6.11 1.38 16.15
C CYS A 22 7.04 2.48 15.63
N ILE A 23 8.35 2.21 15.64
CA ILE A 23 9.37 3.13 15.11
C ILE A 23 9.75 2.66 13.72
N LEU A 24 9.80 3.60 12.78
CA LEU A 24 10.12 3.36 11.38
C LEU A 24 11.36 4.13 10.96
N THR A 25 12.14 3.53 10.07
CA THR A 25 13.19 4.20 9.31
C THR A 25 12.95 3.93 7.83
N ARG A 26 13.04 4.95 7.00
CA ARG A 26 12.88 4.83 5.54
C ARG A 26 14.21 5.07 4.86
N SER A 27 14.57 4.18 3.94
CA SER A 27 15.76 4.29 3.11
C SER A 27 15.42 3.85 1.69
N GLY A 28 15.24 4.81 0.78
CA GLY A 28 14.77 4.54 -0.57
C GLY A 28 13.42 3.78 -0.58
N PRO A 29 13.33 2.62 -1.25
CA PRO A 29 12.11 1.82 -1.32
C PRO A 29 11.86 0.98 -0.06
N GLU A 30 12.80 0.90 0.86
CA GLU A 30 12.72 0.09 2.08
C GLU A 30 12.12 0.88 3.24
N THR A 31 11.17 0.26 3.94
CA THR A 31 10.64 0.73 5.23
C THR A 31 11.07 -0.27 6.32
N ALA A 32 12.01 0.11 7.15
CA ALA A 32 12.45 -0.70 8.28
C ALA A 32 11.59 -0.40 9.51
N LEU A 33 11.02 -1.44 10.12
CA LEU A 33 10.38 -1.38 11.43
C LEU A 33 11.47 -1.55 12.49
N ALA A 34 12.08 -0.45 12.91
CA ALA A 34 13.18 -0.48 13.88
C ALA A 34 12.75 -1.01 15.26
N ALA A 35 11.50 -0.74 15.66
CA ALA A 35 10.91 -1.28 16.89
C ALA A 35 9.40 -1.42 16.76
N LEU A 36 8.83 -2.44 17.38
CA LEU A 36 7.41 -2.64 17.60
C LEU A 36 7.21 -3.06 19.05
N CYS A 37 6.69 -2.15 19.85
CA CYS A 37 6.55 -2.36 21.29
C CYS A 37 5.08 -2.21 21.72
N ILE A 38 4.65 -3.10 22.62
CA ILE A 38 3.37 -3.00 23.34
C ILE A 38 3.70 -3.05 24.84
N LEU A 39 3.09 -2.16 25.61
CA LEU A 39 3.24 -2.15 27.07
C LEU A 39 2.91 -3.52 27.65
N PRO A 40 3.64 -4.01 28.67
CA PRO A 40 3.50 -5.37 29.21
C PRO A 40 2.07 -5.75 29.56
N GLU A 41 1.35 -4.87 30.25
CA GLU A 41 -0.03 -5.06 30.69
C GLU A 41 -1.07 -5.12 29.55
N TRP A 42 -0.66 -4.70 28.35
CA TRP A 42 -1.51 -4.71 27.15
C TRP A 42 -1.13 -5.80 26.15
N ARG A 43 -0.11 -6.61 26.46
CA ARG A 43 0.31 -7.74 25.59
C ARG A 43 -0.73 -8.85 25.58
N ARG A 44 -0.63 -9.74 24.60
CA ARG A 44 -1.52 -10.91 24.39
C ARG A 44 -3.00 -10.57 24.20
N ARG A 45 -3.36 -9.30 23.94
CA ARG A 45 -4.72 -8.81 23.72
C ARG A 45 -4.96 -8.33 22.29
N GLY A 46 -4.08 -8.71 21.33
CA GLY A 46 -4.23 -8.37 19.92
C GLY A 46 -3.70 -7.00 19.51
N TYR A 47 -3.27 -6.14 20.44
CA TYR A 47 -2.82 -4.77 20.15
C TYR A 47 -1.59 -4.73 19.23
N GLY A 48 -0.64 -5.65 19.37
CA GLY A 48 0.52 -5.74 18.49
C GLY A 48 0.13 -6.07 17.05
N SER A 49 -0.80 -7.02 16.88
CA SER A 49 -1.33 -7.38 15.56
C SER A 49 -2.11 -6.22 14.93
N TYR A 50 -2.89 -5.51 15.72
CA TYR A 50 -3.61 -4.34 15.26
C TYR A 50 -2.63 -3.23 14.80
N LEU A 51 -1.66 -2.87 15.67
CA LEU A 51 -0.67 -1.84 15.37
C LEU A 51 0.11 -2.17 14.10
N LEU A 52 0.67 -3.38 13.99
CA LEU A 52 1.45 -3.79 12.82
C LEU A 52 0.60 -3.76 11.53
N ARG A 53 -0.64 -4.24 11.58
CA ARG A 53 -1.55 -4.20 10.43
C ARG A 53 -1.82 -2.78 9.97
N GLN A 54 -2.10 -1.87 10.90
CA GLN A 54 -2.36 -0.46 10.58
C GLN A 54 -1.12 0.24 10.01
N VAL A 55 0.06 -0.02 10.58
CA VAL A 55 1.33 0.52 10.07
C VAL A 55 1.60 0.03 8.66
N LEU A 56 1.49 -1.27 8.40
CA LEU A 56 1.66 -1.83 7.07
C LEU A 56 0.67 -1.22 6.07
N HIS A 57 -0.60 -1.03 6.48
CA HIS A 57 -1.62 -0.44 5.62
C HIS A 57 -1.26 1.01 5.26
N ARG A 58 -0.91 1.83 6.23
CA ARG A 58 -0.56 3.25 6.02
C ARG A 58 0.76 3.45 5.25
N CYS A 59 1.67 2.48 5.33
CA CYS A 59 2.94 2.52 4.61
C CYS A 59 2.92 1.77 3.27
N GLY A 60 1.75 1.47 2.72
CA GLY A 60 1.62 0.84 1.40
C GLY A 60 1.89 -0.66 1.35
N GLY A 61 2.04 -1.32 2.51
CA GLY A 61 2.33 -2.77 2.59
C GLY A 61 1.23 -3.69 2.05
N TYR A 62 0.04 -3.16 1.82
CA TYR A 62 -1.09 -3.86 1.19
C TYR A 62 -1.50 -3.24 -0.15
N SER A 63 -0.71 -2.31 -0.70
CA SER A 63 -0.97 -1.77 -2.04
C SER A 63 -0.98 -2.89 -3.07
N ARG A 64 -1.91 -2.85 -4.00
CA ARG A 64 -1.98 -3.76 -5.15
C ARG A 64 -1.11 -3.28 -6.31
N ASP A 65 -0.94 -1.98 -6.40
CA ASP A 65 -0.33 -1.32 -7.57
C ASP A 65 1.16 -1.02 -7.37
N GLN A 66 1.63 -1.09 -6.14
CA GLN A 66 3.01 -0.75 -5.80
C GLN A 66 3.74 -1.88 -5.11
N ALA A 67 4.99 -2.09 -5.50
CA ALA A 67 5.89 -2.94 -4.75
C ALA A 67 6.18 -2.34 -3.37
N SER A 68 6.35 -3.16 -2.37
CA SER A 68 6.77 -2.72 -1.04
C SER A 68 7.80 -3.67 -0.44
N LEU A 69 8.75 -3.08 0.27
CA LEU A 69 9.78 -3.80 1.01
C LEU A 69 9.78 -3.32 2.45
N PHE A 70 9.47 -4.23 3.36
CA PHE A 70 9.53 -4.00 4.79
C PHE A 70 10.57 -4.90 5.42
N THR A 71 11.30 -4.37 6.38
CA THR A 71 12.26 -5.12 7.17
C THR A 71 12.02 -4.91 8.65
N ALA A 72 12.48 -5.86 9.48
CA ALA A 72 12.47 -5.76 10.93
C ALA A 72 13.65 -6.55 11.52
N PRO A 73 14.09 -6.25 12.75
CA PRO A 73 15.10 -7.05 13.43
C PRO A 73 14.62 -8.51 13.58
N LEU A 74 15.55 -9.45 13.44
CA LEU A 74 15.25 -10.87 13.66
C LEU A 74 15.04 -11.11 15.18
N PRO A 75 13.85 -11.54 15.61
CA PRO A 75 13.61 -11.80 17.02
C PRO A 75 14.36 -13.05 17.49
N ALA A 76 14.85 -13.01 18.71
CA ALA A 76 15.52 -14.16 19.33
C ALA A 76 14.52 -15.28 19.69
N ARG A 77 13.28 -14.91 20.06
CA ARG A 77 12.27 -15.85 20.54
C ARG A 77 11.40 -16.39 19.40
N GLU A 78 11.17 -17.69 19.39
CA GLU A 78 10.35 -18.34 18.36
C GLU A 78 8.91 -17.83 18.32
N GLY A 79 8.29 -17.58 19.46
CA GLY A 79 6.92 -17.03 19.54
C GLY A 79 6.80 -15.63 18.90
N GLU A 80 7.87 -14.84 18.92
CA GLU A 80 7.94 -13.55 18.24
C GLU A 80 8.10 -13.74 16.71
N ARG A 81 8.89 -14.73 16.29
CA ARG A 81 9.00 -15.09 14.86
C ARG A 81 7.66 -15.52 14.28
N ALA A 82 6.91 -16.36 15.01
CA ALA A 82 5.56 -16.77 14.63
C ALA A 82 4.57 -15.59 14.52
N PHE A 83 4.72 -14.56 15.38
CA PHE A 83 3.95 -13.33 15.26
C PHE A 83 4.22 -12.62 13.92
N TRP A 84 5.48 -12.40 13.56
CA TRP A 84 5.86 -11.72 12.33
C TRP A 84 5.48 -12.51 11.07
N ALA A 85 5.59 -13.85 11.13
CA ALA A 85 5.22 -14.74 10.00
C ALA A 85 3.74 -14.59 9.60
N LYS A 86 2.84 -14.32 10.56
CA LYS A 86 1.41 -14.05 10.30
C LYS A 86 1.18 -12.84 9.39
N PHE A 87 2.15 -11.94 9.30
CA PHE A 87 2.11 -10.75 8.46
C PHE A 87 2.98 -10.88 7.20
N GLY A 88 3.46 -12.08 6.90
CA GLY A 88 4.24 -12.37 5.71
C GLY A 88 5.71 -11.97 5.79
N PHE A 89 6.24 -11.78 7.02
CA PHE A 89 7.68 -11.60 7.21
C PHE A 89 8.37 -12.95 7.27
N VAL A 90 9.49 -13.07 6.55
CA VAL A 90 10.33 -14.26 6.51
C VAL A 90 11.77 -13.90 6.91
N PRO A 91 12.49 -14.79 7.59
CA PRO A 91 13.91 -14.58 7.91
C PRO A 91 14.76 -14.56 6.63
N GLU A 92 15.59 -13.53 6.48
CA GLU A 92 16.51 -13.39 5.35
C GLU A 92 17.68 -12.50 5.75
N GLY A 93 18.92 -12.96 5.56
CA GLY A 93 20.13 -12.18 5.82
C GLY A 93 20.25 -11.62 7.24
N GLY A 94 19.86 -12.39 8.28
CA GLY A 94 19.94 -11.96 9.68
C GLY A 94 18.84 -10.97 10.13
N ARG A 95 17.86 -10.73 9.29
CA ARG A 95 16.68 -9.86 9.57
C ARG A 95 15.39 -10.51 9.09
N LEU A 96 14.26 -9.94 9.47
CA LEU A 96 12.97 -10.28 8.89
C LEU A 96 12.71 -9.40 7.66
N VAL A 97 12.21 -10.01 6.59
CA VAL A 97 11.91 -9.33 5.33
C VAL A 97 10.50 -9.68 4.88
N ARG A 98 9.75 -8.68 4.47
CA ARG A 98 8.45 -8.82 3.83
C ARG A 98 8.47 -8.05 2.51
N ARG A 99 8.41 -8.78 1.40
CA ARG A 99 8.30 -8.21 0.06
C ARG A 99 6.89 -8.41 -0.46
N ARG A 100 6.38 -7.41 -1.09
CA ARG A 100 5.21 -7.52 -1.93
C ARG A 100 5.55 -7.01 -3.32
N LYS A 101 5.28 -7.83 -4.31
CA LYS A 101 5.25 -7.43 -5.70
C LYS A 101 3.85 -6.91 -6.02
N PRO A 102 3.68 -6.00 -7.00
CA PRO A 102 2.37 -5.66 -7.52
C PRO A 102 1.63 -6.91 -7.98
N ASP A 103 0.33 -6.93 -7.80
CA ASP A 103 -0.48 -8.03 -8.30
C ASP A 103 -0.44 -8.02 -9.84
N LEU A 104 -0.11 -9.16 -10.44
CA LEU A 104 -0.24 -9.38 -11.87
C LEU A 104 -1.74 -9.51 -12.18
N SER A 105 -2.29 -8.49 -12.82
CA SER A 105 -3.65 -8.53 -13.34
C SER A 105 -3.63 -8.30 -14.86
N ALA A 106 -4.65 -8.78 -15.57
CA ALA A 106 -4.79 -8.54 -17.01
C ALA A 106 -4.79 -7.03 -17.33
N VAL A 107 -5.44 -6.23 -16.49
CA VAL A 107 -5.45 -4.77 -16.60
C VAL A 107 -4.03 -4.20 -16.49
N ARG A 108 -3.25 -4.63 -15.49
CA ARG A 108 -1.88 -4.17 -15.32
C ARG A 108 -0.98 -4.54 -16.49
N LEU A 109 -1.08 -5.77 -16.97
CA LEU A 109 -0.34 -6.22 -18.15
C LEU A 109 -0.71 -5.41 -19.39
N ALA A 110 -2.00 -5.11 -19.60
CA ALA A 110 -2.46 -4.26 -20.70
C ALA A 110 -1.92 -2.83 -20.56
N GLN A 111 -1.97 -2.24 -19.36
CA GLN A 111 -1.43 -0.90 -19.10
C GLN A 111 0.08 -0.83 -19.36
N ASP A 112 0.85 -1.81 -18.86
CA ASP A 112 2.30 -1.89 -19.06
C ASP A 112 2.64 -2.07 -20.56
N PHE A 113 1.86 -2.88 -21.29
CA PHE A 113 2.00 -3.05 -22.72
C PHE A 113 1.74 -1.73 -23.47
N LEU A 114 0.63 -1.04 -23.17
CA LEU A 114 0.31 0.24 -23.79
C LEU A 114 1.38 1.30 -23.51
N ALA A 115 1.86 1.37 -22.26
CA ALA A 115 2.92 2.31 -21.88
C ALA A 115 4.25 2.06 -22.61
N ALA A 116 4.57 0.78 -22.89
CA ALA A 116 5.78 0.41 -23.61
C ALA A 116 5.72 0.68 -25.12
N HIS A 117 4.53 0.61 -25.73
CA HIS A 117 4.37 0.63 -27.20
C HIS A 117 3.77 1.93 -27.73
N LEU A 118 3.13 2.75 -26.90
CA LEU A 118 2.51 4.00 -27.33
C LEU A 118 3.34 5.20 -26.87
N SER A 119 3.90 5.92 -27.83
CA SER A 119 4.60 7.18 -27.59
C SER A 119 3.67 8.35 -27.89
N ARG A 120 3.17 9.02 -26.82
CA ARG A 120 2.31 10.23 -26.91
C ARG A 120 1.13 10.09 -27.87
N PRO A 121 0.21 9.16 -27.65
CA PRO A 121 -0.94 8.97 -28.53
C PRO A 121 -1.84 10.21 -28.48
N HIS A 122 -2.31 10.65 -29.66
CA HIS A 122 -3.18 11.83 -29.77
C HIS A 122 -4.62 11.56 -29.33
N LEU A 123 -5.08 10.33 -29.50
CA LEU A 123 -6.44 9.91 -29.14
C LEU A 123 -6.43 8.50 -28.56
N LEU A 124 -7.03 8.36 -27.39
CA LEU A 124 -7.27 7.09 -26.72
C LEU A 124 -8.76 6.93 -26.41
N VAL A 125 -9.23 5.70 -26.38
CA VAL A 125 -10.64 5.39 -26.10
C VAL A 125 -10.73 4.37 -24.97
N ASP A 126 -11.53 4.71 -23.97
CA ASP A 126 -11.96 3.80 -22.91
C ASP A 126 -13.45 3.50 -23.13
N ALA A 127 -13.75 2.32 -23.63
CA ALA A 127 -15.12 1.95 -24.02
C ALA A 127 -15.98 1.48 -22.84
N THR A 128 -15.39 1.33 -21.63
CA THR A 128 -16.08 0.90 -20.39
C THR A 128 -15.39 1.52 -19.18
N CYS A 129 -15.57 2.84 -19.02
CA CYS A 129 -14.78 3.60 -18.07
C CYS A 129 -15.01 3.25 -16.59
N GLY A 130 -16.18 2.70 -16.23
CA GLY A 130 -16.47 2.24 -14.89
C GLY A 130 -16.18 3.30 -13.81
N ASN A 131 -15.28 2.98 -12.90
CA ASN A 131 -14.83 3.91 -11.85
C ASN A 131 -13.65 4.80 -12.27
N GLY A 132 -13.31 4.86 -13.56
CA GLY A 132 -12.31 5.76 -14.13
C GLY A 132 -10.85 5.36 -13.88
N GLY A 133 -10.58 4.11 -13.47
CA GLY A 133 -9.21 3.64 -13.21
C GLY A 133 -8.36 3.64 -14.46
N ASP A 134 -8.83 3.00 -15.52
CA ASP A 134 -8.16 2.92 -16.81
C ASP A 134 -8.21 4.25 -17.55
N THR A 135 -9.33 4.98 -17.47
CA THR A 135 -9.41 6.34 -18.01
C THR A 135 -8.32 7.25 -17.44
N ALA A 136 -8.10 7.24 -16.13
CA ALA A 136 -7.03 8.03 -15.49
C ALA A 136 -5.63 7.60 -15.94
N PHE A 137 -5.41 6.29 -16.17
CA PHE A 137 -4.16 5.80 -16.75
C PHE A 137 -3.99 6.32 -18.19
N LEU A 138 -5.02 6.21 -19.02
CA LEU A 138 -4.99 6.68 -20.40
C LEU A 138 -4.77 8.21 -20.51
N CYS A 139 -5.35 9.00 -19.60
CA CYS A 139 -5.09 10.44 -19.52
C CYS A 139 -3.61 10.75 -19.25
N ARG A 140 -2.97 10.02 -18.32
CA ARG A 140 -1.53 10.18 -18.08
C ARG A 140 -0.69 9.80 -19.27
N LEU A 141 -1.06 8.72 -19.98
CA LEU A 141 -0.35 8.24 -21.17
C LEU A 141 -0.47 9.22 -22.35
N ALA A 142 -1.67 9.77 -22.57
CA ALA A 142 -1.93 10.76 -23.63
C ALA A 142 -1.20 12.09 -23.39
N GLY A 143 -1.02 12.45 -22.12
CA GLY A 143 -0.39 13.72 -21.74
C GLY A 143 -1.24 14.95 -22.09
N PRO A 144 -0.68 16.18 -21.93
CA PRO A 144 -1.45 17.42 -22.02
C PRO A 144 -1.96 17.75 -23.44
N GLN A 145 -1.39 17.15 -24.46
CA GLN A 145 -1.78 17.37 -25.87
C GLN A 145 -2.68 16.25 -26.42
N GLY A 146 -2.86 15.16 -25.66
CA GLY A 146 -3.70 14.04 -26.06
C GLY A 146 -5.15 14.20 -25.63
N ARG A 147 -6.01 13.36 -26.17
CA ARG A 147 -7.44 13.27 -25.84
C ARG A 147 -7.79 11.85 -25.42
N VAL A 148 -8.66 11.73 -24.43
CA VAL A 148 -9.25 10.45 -24.02
C VAL A 148 -10.77 10.56 -24.13
N LEU A 149 -11.38 9.65 -24.87
CA LEU A 149 -12.82 9.50 -24.93
C LEU A 149 -13.20 8.33 -24.00
N ALA A 150 -14.02 8.60 -23.00
CA ALA A 150 -14.47 7.60 -22.06
C ALA A 150 -15.99 7.39 -22.19
N PHE A 151 -16.40 6.13 -22.32
CA PHE A 151 -17.78 5.72 -22.48
C PHE A 151 -18.18 4.75 -21.39
N ASP A 152 -19.45 4.82 -20.98
CA ASP A 152 -20.10 3.81 -20.16
C ASP A 152 -21.62 3.87 -20.38
N ILE A 153 -22.29 2.76 -20.24
CA ILE A 153 -23.78 2.70 -20.32
C ILE A 153 -24.43 3.17 -19.03
N GLN A 154 -23.67 3.27 -17.92
CA GLN A 154 -24.17 3.65 -16.61
C GLN A 154 -23.79 5.09 -16.28
N ASP A 155 -24.78 5.94 -16.04
CA ASP A 155 -24.54 7.34 -15.61
C ASP A 155 -23.72 7.43 -14.31
N ALA A 156 -23.92 6.49 -13.39
CA ALA A 156 -23.14 6.42 -12.15
C ALA A 156 -21.64 6.17 -12.40
N ALA A 157 -21.29 5.37 -13.41
CA ALA A 157 -19.92 5.14 -13.83
C ALA A 157 -19.29 6.42 -14.42
N LEU A 158 -20.03 7.12 -15.28
CA LEU A 158 -19.58 8.41 -15.82
C LEU A 158 -19.39 9.46 -14.74
N ALA A 159 -20.28 9.54 -13.75
CA ALA A 159 -20.16 10.43 -12.60
C ALA A 159 -18.92 10.10 -11.76
N SER A 160 -18.69 8.80 -11.47
CA SER A 160 -17.52 8.32 -10.72
C SER A 160 -16.20 8.64 -11.44
N THR A 161 -16.17 8.42 -12.77
CA THR A 161 -15.01 8.75 -13.61
C THR A 161 -14.72 10.24 -13.61
N ARG A 162 -15.74 11.10 -13.76
CA ARG A 162 -15.56 12.56 -13.68
C ARG A 162 -15.01 13.00 -12.33
N ALA A 163 -15.55 12.47 -11.22
CA ALA A 163 -15.06 12.79 -9.87
C ALA A 163 -13.60 12.34 -9.64
N ARG A 164 -13.16 11.27 -10.29
CA ARG A 164 -11.76 10.80 -10.21
C ARG A 164 -10.80 11.66 -11.02
N LEU A 165 -11.24 12.29 -12.08
CA LEU A 165 -10.40 13.08 -13.00
C LEU A 165 -10.36 14.58 -12.65
N ALA A 166 -11.24 15.05 -11.78
CA ALA A 166 -11.27 16.42 -11.27
C ALA A 166 -10.16 16.66 -10.24
#